data_5f524f7ec965b8de2d9efc18dca7020a
#
_entry.id   5f524f7ec965b8de2d9efc18dca7020a
#
_cell.length_a   1.000
_cell.length_b   1.000
_cell.length_c   1.000
_cell.angle_alpha   90.00
_cell.angle_beta   90.00
_cell.angle_gamma   90.00
#
_symmetry.space_group_name_H-M   'P 1'
#
loop_
_entity.id
_entity.type
_entity.pdbx_description
1 polymer ?
#
loop_
_entity_poly.entity_id
_entity_poly.type
_entity_poly.pdbx_seq_one_letter_code
_entity_poly.pdbx_strand_id
1 'polypeptide(L)'
;MDKSLDLKNKIIKKLDSNKALDIVSIDLEGKSSIADYMIIASGTSSRHIQALSEQVYEELKSNGIINCKIEGKDSTDWKLVDGIDLVVHIFNPEKR
;
A
#
# COMPACT_ATOMS: atom_id res chain seq x y z
N MET A 1 -18.12 -9.73 9.28
CA MET A 1 -16.67 -9.52 9.33
C MET A 1 -16.25 -8.61 8.19
N ASP A 2 -15.49 -7.59 8.50
CA ASP A 2 -15.09 -6.60 7.51
C ASP A 2 -13.86 -7.09 6.73
N LYS A 3 -14.06 -7.38 5.45
CA LYS A 3 -12.99 -7.87 4.57
C LYS A 3 -11.93 -6.79 4.33
N SER A 4 -12.34 -5.52 4.29
CA SER A 4 -11.41 -4.41 4.09
C SER A 4 -10.47 -4.27 5.28
N LEU A 5 -10.99 -4.43 6.49
CA LEU A 5 -10.18 -4.36 7.70
C LEU A 5 -9.16 -5.51 7.75
N ASP A 6 -9.59 -6.71 7.41
CA ASP A 6 -8.73 -7.88 7.38
C ASP A 6 -7.61 -7.67 6.33
N LEU A 7 -7.98 -7.19 5.15
CA LEU A 7 -7.02 -6.91 4.09
C LEU A 7 -6.02 -5.83 4.53
N LYS A 8 -6.50 -4.76 5.15
CA LYS A 8 -5.65 -3.70 5.67
C LYS A 8 -4.58 -4.27 6.60
N ASN A 9 -5.00 -5.13 7.54
CA ASN A 9 -4.08 -5.71 8.50
C ASN A 9 -3.05 -6.62 7.83
N LYS A 10 -3.44 -7.35 6.81
CA LYS A 10 -2.53 -8.20 6.04
C LYS A 10 -1.48 -7.36 5.29
N ILE A 11 -1.90 -6.25 4.71
CA ILE A 11 -0.99 -5.36 3.99
C ILE A 11 -0.01 -4.69 4.95
N ILE A 12 -0.48 -4.22 6.10
CA ILE A 12 0.40 -3.62 7.10
C ILE A 12 1.44 -4.64 7.57
N LYS A 13 1.02 -5.87 7.82
CA LYS A 13 1.93 -6.93 8.24
C LYS A 13 2.97 -7.22 7.15
N LYS A 14 2.54 -7.22 5.89
CA LYS A 14 3.45 -7.44 4.75
C LYS A 14 4.50 -6.34 4.66
N LEU A 15 4.07 -5.10 4.79
CA LEU A 15 4.98 -3.96 4.77
C LEU A 15 5.98 -4.02 5.93
N ASP A 16 5.49 -4.30 7.13
CA ASP A 16 6.33 -4.39 8.30
C ASP A 16 7.34 -5.53 8.19
N SER A 17 6.92 -6.68 7.68
CA SER A 17 7.79 -7.84 7.47
C SER A 17 8.91 -7.55 6.47
N ASN A 18 8.71 -6.59 5.60
CA ASN A 18 9.68 -6.21 4.57
C ASN A 18 10.36 -4.88 4.89
N LYS A 19 10.35 -4.51 6.16
CA LYS A 19 11.11 -3.39 6.71
C LYS A 19 10.67 -2.01 6.22
N ALA A 20 9.40 -1.85 5.84
CA ALA A 20 8.86 -0.54 5.53
C ALA A 20 8.91 0.34 6.79
N LEU A 21 9.13 1.63 6.59
CA LEU A 21 9.26 2.60 7.67
C LEU A 21 8.00 3.45 7.81
N ASP A 22 7.76 3.91 9.04
CA ASP A 22 6.71 4.90 9.32
C ASP A 22 5.36 4.54 8.71
N ILE A 23 4.93 3.30 8.94
CA ILE A 23 3.66 2.80 8.40
C ILE A 23 2.51 3.48 9.15
N VAL A 24 1.66 4.16 8.39
CA VAL A 24 0.47 4.84 8.93
C VAL A 24 -0.75 4.34 8.16
N SER A 25 -1.80 3.96 8.88
CA SER A 25 -3.06 3.62 8.24
C SER A 25 -4.12 4.65 8.61
N ILE A 26 -4.92 5.03 7.62
CA ILE A 26 -5.97 6.03 7.79
C ILE A 26 -7.30 5.37 7.41
N ASP A 27 -8.26 5.42 8.31
CA ASP A 27 -9.60 4.91 8.08
C ASP A 27 -10.40 5.98 7.35
N LEU A 28 -10.80 5.68 6.13
CA LEU A 28 -11.56 6.59 5.27
C LEU A 28 -13.03 6.17 5.16
N GLU A 29 -13.43 5.11 5.83
CA GLU A 29 -14.78 4.60 5.74
C GLU A 29 -15.79 5.68 6.16
N GLY A 30 -16.75 5.94 5.28
CA GLY A 30 -17.72 7.01 5.49
C GLY A 30 -17.21 8.41 5.19
N LYS A 31 -15.92 8.57 4.87
CA LYS A 31 -15.29 9.87 4.60
C LYS A 31 -14.81 10.01 3.17
N SER A 32 -14.74 8.92 2.45
CA SER A 32 -14.29 8.90 1.06
C SER A 32 -15.13 7.90 0.29
N SER A 33 -15.47 8.26 -0.95
CA SER A 33 -16.16 7.34 -1.86
C SER A 33 -15.17 6.50 -2.68
N ILE A 34 -13.86 6.75 -2.52
CA ILE A 34 -12.82 6.12 -3.34
C ILE A 34 -12.29 4.86 -2.68
N ALA A 35 -12.01 4.89 -1.38
CA ALA A 35 -11.43 3.76 -0.68
C ALA A 35 -11.85 3.77 0.78
N ASP A 36 -11.81 2.60 1.42
CA ASP A 36 -12.11 2.47 2.84
C ASP A 36 -10.89 2.77 3.70
N TYR A 37 -9.70 2.48 3.20
CA TYR A 37 -8.45 2.67 3.94
C TYR A 37 -7.36 3.22 3.04
N MET A 38 -6.50 4.03 3.63
CA MET A 38 -5.27 4.49 3.00
C MET A 38 -4.11 4.09 3.90
N ILE A 39 -3.07 3.50 3.32
CA ILE A 39 -1.86 3.15 4.03
C ILE A 39 -0.72 3.96 3.43
N ILE A 40 0.09 4.55 4.30
CA ILE A 40 1.26 5.33 3.88
C ILE A 40 2.49 4.69 4.53
N ALA A 41 3.51 4.44 3.73
CA ALA A 41 4.75 3.84 4.23
C ALA A 41 5.93 4.45 3.49
N SER A 42 7.11 4.26 4.04
CA SER A 42 8.36 4.74 3.44
C SER A 42 9.31 3.59 3.18
N GLY A 43 10.08 3.69 2.11
CA GLY A 43 11.16 2.77 1.80
C GLY A 43 12.50 3.46 1.88
N THR A 44 13.58 2.71 2.11
CA THR A 44 14.92 3.26 2.33
C THR A 44 15.64 3.61 1.03
N SER A 45 15.16 3.09 -0.11
CA SER A 45 15.78 3.32 -1.41
C SER A 45 14.75 3.11 -2.49
N SER A 46 15.08 3.50 -3.73
CA SER A 46 14.18 3.27 -4.86
C SER A 46 13.92 1.78 -5.08
N ARG A 47 14.95 0.96 -4.89
CA ARG A 47 14.81 -0.50 -4.98
C ARG A 47 13.87 -1.03 -3.91
N HIS A 48 14.00 -0.55 -2.68
CA HIS A 48 13.14 -0.95 -1.57
C HIS A 48 11.68 -0.54 -1.84
N ILE A 49 11.47 0.68 -2.32
CA ILE A 49 10.14 1.17 -2.68
C ILE A 49 9.53 0.28 -3.77
N GLN A 50 10.30 -0.05 -4.78
CA GLN A 50 9.86 -0.94 -5.86
C GLN A 50 9.47 -2.31 -5.31
N ALA A 51 10.32 -2.89 -4.47
CA ALA A 51 10.06 -4.20 -3.87
C ALA A 51 8.80 -4.18 -3.00
N LEU A 52 8.63 -3.14 -2.19
CA LEU A 52 7.45 -3.02 -1.34
C LEU A 52 6.17 -2.94 -2.18
N SER A 53 6.20 -2.15 -3.26
CA SER A 53 5.02 -2.02 -4.12
C SER A 53 4.65 -3.35 -4.77
N GLU A 54 5.63 -4.12 -5.22
CA GLU A 54 5.40 -5.43 -5.82
C GLU A 54 4.83 -6.42 -4.81
N GLN A 55 5.34 -6.40 -3.58
CA GLN A 55 4.87 -7.29 -2.53
C GLN A 55 3.44 -6.97 -2.11
N VAL A 56 3.09 -5.69 -2.01
CA VAL A 56 1.72 -5.27 -1.73
C VAL A 56 0.80 -5.72 -2.87
N TYR A 57 1.22 -5.52 -4.10
CA TYR A 57 0.46 -5.94 -5.27
C TYR A 57 0.18 -7.45 -5.25
N GLU A 58 1.21 -8.25 -4.98
CA GLU A 58 1.06 -9.71 -4.92
C GLU A 58 0.15 -10.14 -3.78
N GLU A 59 0.26 -9.46 -2.62
CA GLU A 59 -0.61 -9.77 -1.48
C GLU A 59 -2.07 -9.46 -1.80
N LEU A 60 -2.33 -8.35 -2.48
CA LEU A 60 -3.68 -8.00 -2.92
C LEU A 60 -4.24 -9.05 -3.86
N LYS A 61 -3.45 -9.46 -4.85
CA LYS A 61 -3.88 -10.47 -5.81
C LYS A 61 -4.15 -11.81 -5.14
N SER A 62 -3.33 -12.21 -4.20
CA SER A 62 -3.52 -13.48 -3.49
C SER A 62 -4.76 -13.46 -2.60
N ASN A 63 -5.27 -12.29 -2.28
CA ASN A 63 -6.52 -12.13 -1.52
C ASN A 63 -7.73 -11.84 -2.41
N GLY A 64 -7.60 -12.07 -3.71
CA GLY A 64 -8.72 -11.97 -4.63
C GLY A 64 -8.94 -10.60 -5.27
N ILE A 65 -8.04 -9.65 -5.03
CA ILE A 65 -8.15 -8.32 -5.63
C ILE A 65 -7.42 -8.34 -6.98
N ILE A 66 -8.15 -8.69 -8.03
CA ILE A 66 -7.55 -8.89 -9.36
C ILE A 66 -7.43 -7.60 -10.19
N ASN A 67 -8.13 -6.54 -9.80
CA ASN A 67 -8.11 -5.27 -10.54
C ASN A 67 -7.20 -4.23 -9.90
N CYS A 68 -6.23 -4.67 -9.11
CA CYS A 68 -5.28 -3.75 -8.51
C CYS A 68 -4.26 -3.25 -9.53
N LYS A 69 -3.75 -2.03 -9.29
CA LYS A 69 -2.82 -1.37 -10.19
C LYS A 69 -1.67 -0.75 -9.41
N ILE A 70 -0.51 -0.67 -10.06
CA ILE A 70 0.63 0.06 -9.52
C ILE A 70 0.82 1.30 -10.38
N GLU A 71 0.84 2.47 -9.74
CA GLU A 71 1.14 3.72 -10.41
C GLU A 71 2.51 4.23 -9.96
N GLY A 72 3.12 5.11 -10.76
CA GLY A 72 4.45 5.63 -10.48
C GLY A 72 5.55 4.67 -10.86
N LYS A 73 5.34 3.80 -11.85
CA LYS A 73 6.34 2.80 -12.28
C LYS A 73 7.66 3.42 -12.68
N ASP A 74 7.62 4.60 -13.26
CA ASP A 74 8.82 5.29 -13.71
C ASP A 74 9.43 6.20 -12.64
N SER A 75 8.78 6.31 -11.49
CA SER A 75 9.27 7.12 -10.40
C SER A 75 10.23 6.31 -9.51
N THR A 76 11.31 6.96 -9.07
CA THR A 76 12.22 6.37 -8.11
C THR A 76 11.88 6.77 -6.67
N ASP A 77 10.97 7.73 -6.50
CA ASP A 77 10.67 8.33 -5.20
C ASP A 77 9.33 7.90 -4.59
N TRP A 78 8.42 7.37 -5.41
CA TRP A 78 7.12 6.97 -4.91
C TRP A 78 6.48 5.91 -5.79
N LYS A 79 5.60 5.13 -5.17
CA LYS A 79 4.72 4.18 -5.84
C LYS A 79 3.36 4.25 -5.17
N LEU A 80 2.32 4.02 -5.95
CA LEU A 80 0.97 3.91 -5.43
C LEU A 80 0.42 2.57 -5.87
N VAL A 81 -0.10 1.79 -4.92
CA VAL A 81 -0.77 0.53 -5.23
C VAL A 81 -2.25 0.72 -4.94
N ASP A 82 -3.07 0.67 -5.99
CA ASP A 82 -4.51 0.82 -5.89
C ASP A 82 -5.15 -0.56 -5.81
N GLY A 83 -5.72 -0.88 -4.66
CA GLY A 83 -6.40 -2.15 -4.41
C GLY A 83 -7.91 -1.99 -4.29
N ILE A 84 -8.48 -0.97 -4.89
CA ILE A 84 -9.91 -0.65 -4.93
C ILE A 84 -10.42 -0.12 -3.58
N ASP A 85 -10.59 -0.98 -2.57
CA ASP A 85 -11.05 -0.55 -1.25
C ASP A 85 -9.91 -0.08 -0.36
N LEU A 86 -8.69 -0.23 -0.84
CA LEU A 86 -7.48 0.07 -0.10
C LEU A 86 -6.45 0.66 -1.04
N VAL A 87 -5.86 1.78 -0.65
CA VAL A 87 -4.82 2.44 -1.43
C VAL A 87 -3.55 2.51 -0.57
N VAL A 88 -2.42 2.12 -1.15
CA VAL A 88 -1.14 2.12 -0.45
C VAL A 88 -0.19 3.09 -1.14
N HIS A 89 0.29 4.08 -0.39
CA HIS A 89 1.29 5.03 -0.86
C HIS A 89 2.64 4.68 -0.25
N ILE A 90 3.65 4.52 -1.08
CA ILE A 90 5.01 4.20 -0.63
C ILE A 90 5.94 5.28 -1.16
N PHE A 91 6.64 5.95 -0.25
CA PHE A 91 7.47 7.10 -0.58
C PHE A 91 8.90 6.95 -0.08
N ASN A 92 9.79 7.67 -0.74
CA ASN A 92 11.09 7.99 -0.16
C ASN A 92 10.82 8.95 1.01
N PRO A 93 11.43 8.75 2.20
CA PRO A 93 11.19 9.61 3.35
C PRO A 93 11.43 11.10 3.09
N GLU A 94 12.36 11.42 2.23
CA GLU A 94 12.67 12.81 1.89
C GLU A 94 11.59 13.49 1.05
N LYS A 95 10.74 12.67 0.41
CA LYS A 95 9.69 13.18 -0.48
C LYS A 95 8.28 13.04 0.11
N ARG A 96 8.18 12.52 1.33
CA ARG A 96 6.90 12.21 1.95
C ARG A 96 6.15 13.43 2.54
#